data_e201499111982f6c810cf6e48f973239
#
_entry.id   e201499111982f6c810cf6e48f973239
#
_cell.length_a   1.000
_cell.length_b   1.000
_cell.length_c   1.000
_cell.angle_alpha   90.00
_cell.angle_beta   90.00
_cell.angle_gamma   90.00
#
_symmetry.space_group_name_H-M   'P 1'
#
loop_
_entity.id
_entity.type
_entity.pdbx_description
1 polymer ?
#
loop_
_entity_poly.entity_id
_entity_poly.type
_entity_poly.pdbx_seq_one_letter_code
_entity_poly.pdbx_strand_id
1 'polypeptide(L)'
;MASDQLLEQKQAEKQEVKGYFETTGFDRWNRIYSDTDDVNKVQRNIRIGHQKTVDEVLSWIKESGELENVSFCDAGCGVGSLSLPLAAMGAGSLSASDISEAMAQEADRRAREAGLDMDKLKFSAGDLESLAGSFHTVCCLDVFIHYPQAAAEEMVRHLCSLTEQRLIVSFAPYTPLLALLKGIGQLFPGPSKTTRAYTLKEEGIVKAAEACGFKLVRRSLNQAPFYFSRLIEFRRN
;
A
#
# COMPACT_ATOMS: atom_id res chain seq x y z
N MET A 1 -22.67 18.49 14.09
CA MET A 1 -21.50 19.27 14.58
C MET A 1 -20.26 18.43 14.80
N ALA A 2 -20.21 17.45 15.75
CA ALA A 2 -18.99 16.61 15.93
C ALA A 2 -18.74 15.64 14.76
N SER A 3 -19.80 15.08 14.15
CA SER A 3 -19.69 14.22 12.95
C SER A 3 -19.23 14.98 11.71
N ASP A 4 -19.69 16.21 11.55
CA ASP A 4 -19.34 17.03 10.38
C ASP A 4 -17.88 17.48 10.45
N GLN A 5 -17.40 17.85 11.63
CA GLN A 5 -16.00 18.19 11.86
C GLN A 5 -15.06 16.99 11.62
N LEU A 6 -15.48 15.77 11.99
CA LEU A 6 -14.70 14.56 11.75
C LEU A 6 -14.64 14.21 10.25
N LEU A 7 -15.75 14.43 9.52
CA LEU A 7 -15.79 14.24 8.06
C LEU A 7 -14.90 15.25 7.33
N GLU A 8 -14.97 16.53 7.73
CA GLU A 8 -14.12 17.59 7.18
C GLU A 8 -12.64 17.30 7.43
N GLN A 9 -12.28 16.83 8.62
CA GLN A 9 -10.90 16.46 8.93
C GLN A 9 -10.41 15.30 8.07
N LYS A 10 -11.21 14.25 7.90
CA LYS A 10 -10.88 13.09 7.04
C LYS A 10 -10.69 13.53 5.58
N GLN A 11 -11.56 14.40 5.07
CA GLN A 11 -11.44 14.93 3.71
C GLN A 11 -10.17 15.77 3.54
N ALA A 12 -9.84 16.60 4.53
CA ALA A 12 -8.62 17.42 4.50
C ALA A 12 -7.35 16.54 4.50
N GLU A 13 -7.30 15.49 5.34
CA GLU A 13 -6.19 14.53 5.36
C GLU A 13 -6.01 13.84 4.01
N LYS A 14 -7.10 13.40 3.37
CA LYS A 14 -7.06 12.79 2.04
C LYS A 14 -6.57 13.76 0.97
N GLN A 15 -7.04 15.00 0.98
CA GLN A 15 -6.60 16.01 0.04
C GLN A 15 -5.12 16.34 0.21
N GLU A 16 -4.60 16.37 1.44
CA GLU A 16 -3.18 16.54 1.72
C GLU A 16 -2.35 15.39 1.11
N VAL A 17 -2.78 14.14 1.32
CA VAL A 17 -2.13 12.94 0.75
C VAL A 17 -2.17 12.98 -0.77
N LYS A 18 -3.35 13.22 -1.37
CA LYS A 18 -3.52 13.31 -2.82
C LYS A 18 -2.64 14.40 -3.41
N GLY A 19 -2.71 15.64 -2.88
CA GLY A 19 -1.94 16.77 -3.38
C GLY A 19 -0.42 16.54 -3.29
N TYR A 20 0.05 15.82 -2.26
CA TYR A 20 1.44 15.43 -2.16
C TYR A 20 1.85 14.48 -3.30
N PHE A 21 1.08 13.40 -3.55
CA PHE A 21 1.40 12.42 -4.58
C PHE A 21 1.17 12.90 -6.02
N GLU A 22 0.36 13.93 -6.21
CA GLU A 22 0.20 14.59 -7.52
C GLU A 22 1.31 15.59 -7.87
N THR A 23 2.17 15.95 -6.90
CA THR A 23 3.21 16.98 -7.06
C THR A 23 4.60 16.47 -6.67
N THR A 24 5.15 17.00 -5.60
CA THR A 24 6.52 16.69 -5.13
C THR A 24 6.70 15.22 -4.73
N GLY A 25 5.63 14.55 -4.31
CA GLY A 25 5.63 13.12 -4.00
C GLY A 25 5.79 12.26 -5.23
N PHE A 26 5.13 12.62 -6.34
CA PHE A 26 5.24 11.87 -7.60
C PHE A 26 6.69 11.74 -8.04
N ASP A 27 7.41 12.83 -8.24
CA ASP A 27 8.80 12.81 -8.70
C ASP A 27 9.71 12.02 -7.76
N ARG A 28 9.47 12.17 -6.44
CA ARG A 28 10.24 11.47 -5.41
C ARG A 28 10.02 9.96 -5.46
N TRP A 29 8.77 9.52 -5.43
CA TRP A 29 8.42 8.11 -5.35
C TRP A 29 8.60 7.41 -6.69
N ASN A 30 8.33 8.08 -7.81
CA ASN A 30 8.65 7.61 -9.15
C ASN A 30 10.14 7.28 -9.27
N ARG A 31 11.01 8.15 -8.74
CA ARG A 31 12.46 7.96 -8.70
C ARG A 31 12.87 6.84 -7.74
N ILE A 32 12.24 6.78 -6.55
CA ILE A 32 12.50 5.71 -5.57
C ILE A 32 12.17 4.34 -6.16
N TYR A 33 11.07 4.21 -6.92
CA TYR A 33 10.61 2.95 -7.49
C TYR A 33 10.98 2.75 -8.97
N SER A 34 11.96 3.46 -9.47
CA SER A 34 12.57 3.25 -10.79
C SER A 34 13.97 2.64 -10.64
N ASP A 35 14.48 2.06 -11.72
CA ASP A 35 15.82 1.44 -11.77
C ASP A 35 16.97 2.45 -11.85
N THR A 36 16.70 3.75 -11.68
CA THR A 36 17.73 4.78 -11.74
C THR A 36 18.64 4.76 -10.50
N ASP A 37 19.93 5.03 -10.70
CA ASP A 37 20.89 5.23 -9.60
C ASP A 37 20.83 6.63 -8.98
N ASP A 38 19.99 7.52 -9.51
CA ASP A 38 19.81 8.90 -9.03
C ASP A 38 18.94 8.96 -7.78
N VAL A 39 19.35 8.22 -6.75
CA VAL A 39 18.69 8.20 -5.43
C VAL A 39 19.74 8.31 -4.33
N ASN A 40 19.41 9.10 -3.31
CA ASN A 40 20.27 9.18 -2.13
C ASN A 40 20.21 7.86 -1.31
N LYS A 41 21.16 7.73 -0.34
CA LYS A 41 21.27 6.53 0.49
C LYS A 41 19.98 6.15 1.23
N VAL A 42 19.22 7.14 1.71
CA VAL A 42 17.94 6.91 2.41
C VAL A 42 16.89 6.36 1.45
N GLN A 43 16.74 6.98 0.29
CA GLN A 43 15.81 6.56 -0.76
C GLN A 43 16.13 5.15 -1.27
N ARG A 44 17.42 4.83 -1.47
CA ARG A 44 17.87 3.49 -1.84
C ARG A 44 17.47 2.45 -0.79
N ASN A 45 17.66 2.74 0.49
CA ASN A 45 17.27 1.84 1.56
C ASN A 45 15.73 1.64 1.65
N ILE A 46 14.96 2.70 1.40
CA ILE A 46 13.49 2.59 1.30
C ILE A 46 13.11 1.68 0.13
N ARG A 47 13.72 1.86 -1.06
CA ARG A 47 13.54 0.99 -2.23
C ARG A 47 13.80 -0.47 -1.90
N ILE A 48 14.95 -0.76 -1.28
CA ILE A 48 15.34 -2.13 -0.89
C ILE A 48 14.33 -2.72 0.09
N GLY A 49 13.89 -1.95 1.08
CA GLY A 49 12.92 -2.41 2.07
C GLY A 49 11.55 -2.69 1.47
N HIS A 50 11.07 -1.79 0.61
CA HIS A 50 9.81 -1.97 -0.11
C HIS A 50 9.87 -3.18 -1.06
N GLN A 51 10.97 -3.33 -1.81
CA GLN A 51 11.14 -4.48 -2.70
C GLN A 51 11.07 -5.80 -1.94
N LYS A 52 11.69 -5.91 -0.75
CA LYS A 52 11.56 -7.11 0.09
C LYS A 52 10.09 -7.42 0.44
N THR A 53 9.30 -6.37 0.74
CA THR A 53 7.87 -6.55 1.03
C THR A 53 7.12 -7.06 -0.20
N VAL A 54 7.38 -6.49 -1.37
CA VAL A 54 6.80 -6.95 -2.65
C VAL A 54 7.20 -8.39 -2.95
N ASP A 55 8.50 -8.71 -2.88
CA ASP A 55 9.01 -10.06 -3.16
C ASP A 55 8.38 -11.11 -2.25
N GLU A 56 8.16 -10.78 -0.98
CA GLU A 56 7.51 -11.66 -0.04
C GLU A 56 6.02 -11.87 -0.37
N VAL A 57 5.30 -10.82 -0.76
CA VAL A 57 3.91 -10.95 -1.23
C VAL A 57 3.83 -11.86 -2.46
N LEU A 58 4.71 -11.66 -3.43
CA LEU A 58 4.78 -12.50 -4.63
C LEU A 58 5.10 -13.96 -4.30
N SER A 59 6.01 -14.20 -3.33
CA SER A 59 6.31 -15.54 -2.82
C SER A 59 5.08 -16.19 -2.20
N TRP A 60 4.36 -15.44 -1.34
CA TRP A 60 3.15 -15.94 -0.69
C TRP A 60 2.03 -16.27 -1.68
N ILE A 61 1.88 -15.47 -2.74
CA ILE A 61 0.92 -15.72 -3.81
C ILE A 61 1.33 -16.97 -4.59
N LYS A 62 2.60 -17.09 -4.98
CA LYS A 62 3.13 -18.24 -5.70
C LYS A 62 2.98 -19.55 -4.90
N GLU A 63 3.31 -19.51 -3.62
CA GLU A 63 3.20 -20.67 -2.70
C GLU A 63 1.77 -21.19 -2.56
N SER A 64 0.78 -20.29 -2.65
CA SER A 64 -0.63 -20.68 -2.55
C SER A 64 -1.16 -21.39 -3.79
N GLY A 65 -0.50 -21.26 -4.94
CA GLY A 65 -1.00 -21.72 -6.24
C GLY A 65 -2.19 -20.92 -6.77
N GLU A 66 -2.62 -19.87 -6.07
CA GLU A 66 -3.77 -19.03 -6.43
C GLU A 66 -3.27 -17.81 -7.20
N LEU A 67 -2.99 -17.98 -8.49
CA LEU A 67 -2.47 -16.92 -9.36
C LEU A 67 -3.28 -16.83 -10.65
N GLU A 68 -3.28 -17.92 -11.43
CA GLU A 68 -4.04 -18.01 -12.67
C GLU A 68 -5.54 -18.13 -12.38
N ASN A 69 -6.37 -17.55 -13.20
CA ASN A 69 -7.84 -17.63 -13.12
C ASN A 69 -8.47 -17.03 -11.85
N VAL A 70 -7.72 -16.26 -11.06
CA VAL A 70 -8.26 -15.49 -9.93
C VAL A 70 -8.08 -13.99 -10.15
N SER A 71 -8.94 -13.22 -9.51
CA SER A 71 -8.92 -11.75 -9.61
C SER A 71 -8.13 -11.14 -8.47
N PHE A 72 -7.34 -10.12 -8.79
CA PHE A 72 -6.57 -9.34 -7.84
C PHE A 72 -7.00 -7.87 -7.84
N CYS A 73 -6.91 -7.24 -6.67
CA CYS A 73 -6.94 -5.79 -6.52
C CYS A 73 -5.67 -5.32 -5.83
N ASP A 74 -4.95 -4.36 -6.43
CA ASP A 74 -3.82 -3.66 -5.81
C ASP A 74 -4.28 -2.24 -5.43
N ALA A 75 -4.65 -2.07 -4.18
CA ALA A 75 -5.21 -0.83 -3.63
C ALA A 75 -4.09 0.08 -3.10
N GLY A 76 -3.81 1.16 -3.81
CA GLY A 76 -2.64 2.03 -3.60
C GLY A 76 -1.42 1.51 -4.36
N CYS A 77 -1.59 1.24 -5.65
CA CYS A 77 -0.57 0.58 -6.49
C CYS A 77 0.68 1.44 -6.75
N GLY A 78 0.62 2.76 -6.49
CA GLY A 78 1.69 3.67 -6.85
C GLY A 78 2.04 3.55 -8.33
N VAL A 79 3.33 3.42 -8.62
CA VAL A 79 3.85 3.23 -9.98
C VAL A 79 3.89 1.75 -10.41
N GLY A 80 3.12 0.88 -9.75
CA GLY A 80 2.96 -0.53 -10.13
C GLY A 80 3.97 -1.50 -9.54
N SER A 81 4.58 -1.18 -8.38
CA SER A 81 5.63 -2.00 -7.76
C SER A 81 5.20 -3.45 -7.52
N LEU A 82 3.94 -3.69 -7.14
CA LEU A 82 3.36 -5.03 -7.00
C LEU A 82 2.63 -5.46 -8.27
N SER A 83 1.85 -4.56 -8.87
CA SER A 83 0.98 -4.87 -10.00
C SER A 83 1.74 -5.42 -11.20
N LEU A 84 2.88 -4.81 -11.56
CA LEU A 84 3.63 -5.21 -12.74
C LEU A 84 4.22 -6.62 -12.62
N PRO A 85 5.00 -6.94 -11.56
CA PRO A 85 5.53 -8.29 -11.40
C PRO A 85 4.43 -9.35 -11.20
N LEU A 86 3.31 -9.01 -10.54
CA LEU A 86 2.18 -9.91 -10.38
C LEU A 86 1.52 -10.25 -11.73
N ALA A 87 1.33 -9.26 -12.60
CA ALA A 87 0.85 -9.48 -13.96
C ALA A 87 1.84 -10.29 -14.81
N ALA A 88 3.15 -10.01 -14.69
CA ALA A 88 4.20 -10.75 -15.38
C ALA A 88 4.28 -12.23 -14.93
N MET A 89 3.89 -12.53 -13.70
CA MET A 89 3.78 -13.90 -13.20
C MET A 89 2.58 -14.67 -13.76
N GLY A 90 1.64 -14.00 -14.45
CA GLY A 90 0.46 -14.62 -15.03
C GLY A 90 -0.80 -14.53 -14.18
N ALA A 91 -0.97 -13.49 -13.40
CA ALA A 91 -2.22 -13.23 -12.66
C ALA A 91 -3.43 -13.27 -13.61
N GLY A 92 -4.54 -13.86 -13.17
CA GLY A 92 -5.73 -14.04 -14.00
C GLY A 92 -6.35 -12.72 -14.45
N SER A 93 -6.63 -11.83 -13.50
CA SER A 93 -6.97 -10.42 -13.76
C SER A 93 -6.51 -9.54 -12.62
N LEU A 94 -6.15 -8.30 -12.92
CA LEU A 94 -5.62 -7.37 -11.92
C LEU A 94 -6.19 -5.96 -12.13
N SER A 95 -6.89 -5.47 -11.12
CA SER A 95 -7.33 -4.09 -11.01
C SER A 95 -6.41 -3.35 -10.04
N ALA A 96 -5.71 -2.34 -10.51
CA ALA A 96 -4.79 -1.54 -9.72
C ALA A 96 -5.29 -0.10 -9.62
N SER A 97 -5.27 0.47 -8.44
CA SER A 97 -5.76 1.83 -8.21
C SER A 97 -4.85 2.61 -7.29
N ASP A 98 -4.70 3.90 -7.56
CA ASP A 98 -4.01 4.84 -6.68
C ASP A 98 -4.81 6.15 -6.55
N ILE A 99 -4.66 6.85 -5.43
CA ILE A 99 -5.31 8.14 -5.21
C ILE A 99 -4.77 9.22 -6.16
N SER A 100 -3.52 9.06 -6.61
CA SER A 100 -2.84 9.94 -7.55
C SER A 100 -3.02 9.45 -8.98
N GLU A 101 -3.62 10.30 -9.81
CA GLU A 101 -3.76 10.02 -11.24
C GLU A 101 -2.39 9.88 -11.92
N ALA A 102 -1.40 10.70 -11.54
CA ALA A 102 -0.05 10.63 -12.09
C ALA A 102 0.63 9.28 -11.78
N MET A 103 0.42 8.73 -10.57
CA MET A 103 0.94 7.40 -10.21
C MET A 103 0.30 6.30 -11.04
N ALA A 104 -1.03 6.29 -11.14
CA ALA A 104 -1.76 5.28 -11.91
C ALA A 104 -1.40 5.33 -13.42
N GLN A 105 -1.25 6.53 -13.99
CA GLN A 105 -0.81 6.72 -15.37
C GLN A 105 0.63 6.23 -15.60
N GLU A 106 1.53 6.49 -14.67
CA GLU A 106 2.90 6.00 -14.75
C GLU A 106 2.96 4.47 -14.66
N ALA A 107 2.14 3.86 -13.80
CA ALA A 107 2.03 2.40 -13.72
C ALA A 107 1.51 1.80 -15.03
N ASP A 108 0.47 2.39 -15.65
CA ASP A 108 -0.06 1.97 -16.95
C ASP A 108 1.02 2.09 -18.04
N ARG A 109 1.74 3.21 -18.08
CA ARG A 109 2.84 3.43 -19.05
C ARG A 109 3.90 2.33 -18.92
N ARG A 110 4.37 2.05 -17.67
CA ARG A 110 5.37 1.01 -17.41
C ARG A 110 4.89 -0.38 -17.82
N ALA A 111 3.62 -0.70 -17.53
CA ALA A 111 3.02 -1.97 -17.90
C ALA A 111 3.02 -2.18 -19.44
N ARG A 112 2.66 -1.15 -20.20
CA ARG A 112 2.68 -1.18 -21.68
C ARG A 112 4.10 -1.31 -22.21
N GLU A 113 5.06 -0.57 -21.67
CA GLU A 113 6.48 -0.67 -22.04
C GLU A 113 7.07 -2.05 -21.75
N ALA A 114 6.63 -2.69 -20.67
CA ALA A 114 7.01 -4.05 -20.32
C ALA A 114 6.28 -5.13 -21.17
N GLY A 115 5.35 -4.74 -22.07
CA GLY A 115 4.61 -5.65 -22.93
C GLY A 115 3.61 -6.53 -22.16
N LEU A 116 3.09 -6.07 -21.02
CA LEU A 116 2.12 -6.80 -20.23
C LEU A 116 0.75 -6.82 -20.90
N ASP A 117 -0.04 -7.86 -20.60
CA ASP A 117 -1.40 -8.04 -21.13
C ASP A 117 -2.38 -7.03 -20.51
N MET A 118 -2.64 -5.94 -21.24
CA MET A 118 -3.51 -4.87 -20.79
C MET A 118 -5.01 -5.23 -20.84
N ASP A 119 -5.39 -6.38 -21.39
CA ASP A 119 -6.76 -6.87 -21.27
C ASP A 119 -7.03 -7.42 -19.85
N LYS A 120 -6.01 -7.97 -19.21
CA LYS A 120 -6.05 -8.49 -17.85
C LYS A 120 -5.65 -7.48 -16.79
N LEU A 121 -4.91 -6.43 -17.13
CA LEU A 121 -4.36 -5.45 -16.20
C LEU A 121 -5.01 -4.07 -16.44
N LYS A 122 -5.67 -3.53 -15.42
CA LYS A 122 -6.33 -2.23 -15.47
C LYS A 122 -5.81 -1.31 -14.39
N PHE A 123 -5.47 -0.08 -14.75
CA PHE A 123 -5.11 0.97 -13.81
C PHE A 123 -6.19 2.04 -13.75
N SER A 124 -6.44 2.58 -12.56
CA SER A 124 -7.40 3.67 -12.35
C SER A 124 -6.93 4.61 -11.25
N ALA A 125 -7.34 5.87 -11.35
CA ALA A 125 -7.19 6.82 -10.26
C ALA A 125 -8.46 6.84 -9.41
N GLY A 126 -8.30 6.76 -8.09
CA GLY A 126 -9.44 6.79 -7.18
C GLY A 126 -9.03 6.68 -5.72
N ASP A 127 -9.88 7.19 -4.87
CA ASP A 127 -9.78 7.05 -3.43
C ASP A 127 -10.00 5.57 -3.03
N LEU A 128 -9.22 5.06 -2.11
CA LEU A 128 -9.32 3.67 -1.65
C LEU A 128 -10.74 3.31 -1.21
N GLU A 129 -11.43 4.23 -0.51
CA GLU A 129 -12.81 3.99 -0.06
C GLU A 129 -13.85 4.07 -1.18
N SER A 130 -13.49 4.57 -2.37
CA SER A 130 -14.35 4.57 -3.56
C SER A 130 -14.18 3.31 -4.41
N LEU A 131 -13.21 2.47 -4.10
CA LEU A 131 -13.01 1.19 -4.80
C LEU A 131 -14.26 0.33 -4.67
N ALA A 132 -14.64 -0.30 -5.77
CA ALA A 132 -15.80 -1.19 -5.83
C ALA A 132 -15.44 -2.46 -6.63
N GLY A 133 -16.20 -3.50 -6.40
CA GLY A 133 -16.00 -4.80 -7.03
C GLY A 133 -15.83 -5.92 -6.01
N SER A 134 -15.49 -7.09 -6.51
CA SER A 134 -15.21 -8.27 -5.69
C SER A 134 -13.99 -8.97 -6.28
N PHE A 135 -12.99 -9.23 -5.47
CA PHE A 135 -11.71 -9.77 -5.90
C PHE A 135 -11.33 -10.95 -5.02
N HIS A 136 -10.80 -12.00 -5.63
CA HIS A 136 -10.28 -13.14 -4.87
C HIS A 136 -9.22 -12.71 -3.87
N THR A 137 -8.26 -11.87 -4.31
CA THR A 137 -7.17 -11.36 -3.48
C THR A 137 -7.11 -9.84 -3.56
N VAL A 138 -7.11 -9.17 -2.43
CA VAL A 138 -6.85 -7.72 -2.32
C VAL A 138 -5.52 -7.50 -1.63
N CYS A 139 -4.67 -6.68 -2.23
CA CYS A 139 -3.40 -6.22 -1.66
C CYS A 139 -3.45 -4.72 -1.40
N CYS A 140 -2.85 -4.28 -0.29
CA CYS A 140 -2.69 -2.86 0.03
C CYS A 140 -1.35 -2.67 0.76
N LEU A 141 -0.34 -2.21 0.03
CA LEU A 141 1.03 -2.14 0.52
C LEU A 141 1.48 -0.69 0.76
N ASP A 142 1.96 -0.42 1.97
CA ASP A 142 2.55 0.85 2.40
C ASP A 142 1.65 2.10 2.23
N VAL A 143 0.33 1.91 2.12
CA VAL A 143 -0.66 2.98 2.02
C VAL A 143 -1.02 3.52 3.41
N PHE A 144 -1.25 2.64 4.37
CA PHE A 144 -1.76 3.01 5.70
C PHE A 144 -0.82 3.88 6.52
N ILE A 145 0.47 3.96 6.14
CA ILE A 145 1.44 4.85 6.79
C ILE A 145 1.08 6.34 6.67
N HIS A 146 0.19 6.70 5.76
CA HIS A 146 -0.26 8.07 5.53
C HIS A 146 -1.50 8.44 6.36
N TYR A 147 -2.08 7.49 7.10
CA TYR A 147 -3.35 7.65 7.79
C TYR A 147 -3.26 7.30 9.28
N PRO A 148 -4.03 8.00 10.14
CA PRO A 148 -4.11 7.66 11.57
C PRO A 148 -4.79 6.29 11.77
N GLN A 149 -4.58 5.69 12.94
CA GLN A 149 -5.05 4.34 13.30
C GLN A 149 -6.52 4.08 12.94
N ALA A 150 -7.42 4.98 13.35
CA ALA A 150 -8.85 4.79 13.12
C ALA A 150 -9.22 4.77 11.62
N ALA A 151 -8.59 5.64 10.82
CA ALA A 151 -8.80 5.67 9.37
C ALA A 151 -8.25 4.40 8.70
N ALA A 152 -7.06 3.94 9.10
CA ALA A 152 -6.49 2.70 8.59
C ALA A 152 -7.39 1.47 8.91
N GLU A 153 -8.00 1.41 10.11
CA GLU A 153 -8.93 0.36 10.48
C GLU A 153 -10.23 0.39 9.65
N GLU A 154 -10.75 1.59 9.34
CA GLU A 154 -11.89 1.75 8.43
C GLU A 154 -11.54 1.31 6.99
N MET A 155 -10.37 1.68 6.50
CA MET A 155 -9.85 1.23 5.20
C MET A 155 -9.74 -0.30 5.15
N VAL A 156 -9.23 -0.94 6.20
CA VAL A 156 -9.17 -2.42 6.29
C VAL A 156 -10.56 -3.03 6.19
N ARG A 157 -11.58 -2.49 6.89
CA ARG A 157 -12.96 -2.98 6.80
C ARG A 157 -13.50 -2.84 5.38
N HIS A 158 -13.22 -1.71 4.72
CA HIS A 158 -13.63 -1.52 3.33
C HIS A 158 -12.94 -2.52 2.39
N LEU A 159 -11.64 -2.72 2.50
CA LEU A 159 -10.91 -3.72 1.72
C LEU A 159 -11.43 -5.14 1.96
N CYS A 160 -11.79 -5.48 3.20
CA CYS A 160 -12.45 -6.74 3.51
C CYS A 160 -13.77 -6.93 2.74
N SER A 161 -14.55 -5.86 2.53
CA SER A 161 -15.80 -5.93 1.77
C SER A 161 -15.59 -6.22 0.28
N LEU A 162 -14.43 -5.89 -0.25
CA LEU A 162 -14.02 -6.15 -1.64
C LEU A 162 -13.35 -7.53 -1.81
N THR A 163 -12.97 -8.17 -0.70
CA THR A 163 -12.14 -9.39 -0.69
C THR A 163 -13.00 -10.65 -0.57
N GLU A 164 -12.86 -11.58 -1.50
CA GLU A 164 -13.53 -12.88 -1.44
C GLU A 164 -12.80 -13.86 -0.54
N GLN A 165 -11.47 -14.00 -0.69
CA GLN A 165 -10.71 -15.05 -0.02
C GLN A 165 -9.50 -14.52 0.76
N ARG A 166 -8.74 -13.57 0.21
CA ARG A 166 -7.41 -13.23 0.69
C ARG A 166 -7.18 -11.74 0.74
N LEU A 167 -6.83 -11.22 1.91
CA LEU A 167 -6.41 -9.84 2.10
C LEU A 167 -4.95 -9.81 2.56
N ILE A 168 -4.11 -9.06 1.84
CA ILE A 168 -2.70 -8.84 2.19
C ILE A 168 -2.47 -7.36 2.39
N VAL A 169 -2.01 -6.96 3.57
CA VAL A 169 -1.78 -5.56 3.91
C VAL A 169 -0.41 -5.34 4.52
N SER A 170 0.17 -4.18 4.26
CA SER A 170 1.38 -3.76 4.95
C SER A 170 1.27 -2.37 5.57
N PHE A 171 1.99 -2.15 6.66
CA PHE A 171 2.02 -0.88 7.40
C PHE A 171 3.27 -0.76 8.26
N ALA A 172 3.65 0.48 8.61
CA ALA A 172 4.70 0.73 9.58
C ALA A 172 4.20 0.37 11.00
N PRO A 173 4.79 -0.64 11.68
CA PRO A 173 4.31 -1.08 12.98
C PRO A 173 4.65 -0.07 14.08
N TYR A 174 3.72 0.15 15.02
CA TYR A 174 4.03 0.87 16.23
C TYR A 174 4.91 0.01 17.14
N THR A 175 6.11 0.51 17.41
CA THR A 175 6.97 -0.03 18.48
C THR A 175 7.49 1.13 19.33
N PRO A 176 7.74 0.92 20.64
CA PRO A 176 8.30 1.97 21.51
C PRO A 176 9.61 2.54 20.98
N LEU A 177 10.45 1.69 20.37
CA LEU A 177 11.72 2.10 19.76
C LEU A 177 11.50 3.01 18.55
N LEU A 178 10.58 2.66 17.64
CA LEU A 178 10.27 3.49 16.47
C LEU A 178 9.60 4.79 16.86
N ALA A 179 8.75 4.77 17.90
CA ALA A 179 8.16 5.98 18.48
C ALA A 179 9.24 6.93 19.04
N LEU A 180 10.23 6.39 19.75
CA LEU A 180 11.36 7.15 20.27
C LEU A 180 12.22 7.72 19.13
N LEU A 181 12.58 6.91 18.14
CA LEU A 181 13.37 7.34 16.97
C LEU A 181 12.65 8.43 16.16
N LYS A 182 11.32 8.32 16.01
CA LYS A 182 10.49 9.34 15.36
C LYS A 182 10.51 10.65 16.17
N GLY A 183 10.41 10.57 17.51
CA GLY A 183 10.51 11.75 18.39
C GLY A 183 11.86 12.45 18.25
N ILE A 184 12.96 11.69 18.21
CA ILE A 184 14.32 12.23 17.97
C ILE A 184 14.44 12.83 16.57
N GLY A 185 13.90 12.17 15.53
CA GLY A 185 13.93 12.66 14.15
C GLY A 185 13.19 13.99 13.95
N GLN A 186 12.17 14.27 14.77
CA GLN A 186 11.46 15.57 14.74
C GLN A 186 12.31 16.75 15.24
N LEU A 187 13.38 16.49 15.99
CA LEU A 187 14.33 17.50 16.48
C LEU A 187 15.32 17.95 15.39
N PHE A 188 15.44 17.19 14.30
CA PHE A 188 16.33 17.53 13.19
C PHE A 188 15.53 18.05 12.00
N PRO A 189 15.65 19.36 11.64
CA PRO A 189 14.98 19.90 10.48
C PRO A 189 15.59 19.33 9.21
N GLY A 190 14.85 18.47 8.50
CA GLY A 190 15.22 17.93 7.20
C GLY A 190 14.09 18.15 6.17
N PRO A 191 14.36 18.06 4.86
CA PRO A 191 13.37 18.28 3.80
C PRO A 191 12.23 17.25 3.75
N SER A 192 12.17 16.35 4.73
CA SER A 192 11.21 15.23 4.81
C SER A 192 9.91 15.57 5.55
N LYS A 193 9.56 16.85 5.76
CA LYS A 193 8.36 17.26 6.52
C LYS A 193 7.03 17.20 5.74
N THR A 194 7.00 16.62 4.55
CA THR A 194 5.84 16.75 3.66
C THR A 194 4.78 15.67 3.79
N THR A 195 5.04 14.56 4.46
CA THR A 195 3.98 13.59 4.83
C THR A 195 4.15 13.13 6.26
N ARG A 196 3.06 13.16 7.02
CA ARG A 196 3.02 12.55 8.36
C ARG A 196 3.06 11.03 8.18
N ALA A 197 4.19 10.40 8.46
CA ALA A 197 4.23 8.95 8.55
C ALA A 197 3.65 8.50 9.90
N TYR A 198 2.57 7.72 9.86
CA TYR A 198 1.96 7.11 11.03
C TYR A 198 2.53 5.71 11.27
N THR A 199 2.66 5.34 12.52
CA THR A 199 2.91 3.95 12.94
C THR A 199 1.64 3.38 13.53
N LEU A 200 1.28 2.16 13.15
CA LEU A 200 0.00 1.57 13.50
C LEU A 200 0.19 0.39 14.47
N LYS A 201 -0.75 0.25 15.40
CA LYS A 201 -0.84 -0.91 16.28
C LYS A 201 -1.44 -2.07 15.49
N GLU A 202 -0.69 -3.17 15.39
CA GLU A 202 -1.09 -4.38 14.68
C GLU A 202 -2.44 -4.91 15.19
N GLU A 203 -2.65 -4.87 16.52
CA GLU A 203 -3.88 -5.36 17.14
C GLU A 203 -5.15 -4.71 16.57
N GLY A 204 -5.14 -3.41 16.30
CA GLY A 204 -6.29 -2.70 15.71
C GLY A 204 -6.59 -3.16 14.28
N ILE A 205 -5.54 -3.34 13.47
CA ILE A 205 -5.66 -3.84 12.10
C ILE A 205 -6.21 -5.28 12.08
N VAL A 206 -5.68 -6.14 12.95
CA VAL A 206 -6.14 -7.53 13.08
C VAL A 206 -7.60 -7.58 13.51
N LYS A 207 -7.99 -6.85 14.57
CA LYS A 207 -9.38 -6.79 15.03
C LYS A 207 -10.35 -6.26 13.95
N ALA A 208 -9.91 -5.29 13.15
CA ALA A 208 -10.74 -4.76 12.05
C ALA A 208 -11.01 -5.83 10.99
N ALA A 209 -10.02 -6.63 10.61
CA ALA A 209 -10.18 -7.73 9.66
C ALA A 209 -10.99 -8.89 10.26
N GLU A 210 -10.75 -9.28 11.51
CA GLU A 210 -11.47 -10.34 12.21
C GLU A 210 -12.96 -10.02 12.35
N ALA A 211 -13.31 -8.76 12.62
CA ALA A 211 -14.70 -8.30 12.67
C ALA A 211 -15.43 -8.44 11.33
N CYS A 212 -14.70 -8.56 10.22
CA CYS A 212 -15.22 -8.79 8.87
C CYS A 212 -15.21 -10.28 8.45
N GLY A 213 -14.93 -11.20 9.38
CA GLY A 213 -14.90 -12.65 9.10
C GLY A 213 -13.60 -13.15 8.48
N PHE A 214 -12.52 -12.43 8.65
CA PHE A 214 -11.18 -12.87 8.25
C PHE A 214 -10.38 -13.33 9.47
N LYS A 215 -9.44 -14.25 9.24
CA LYS A 215 -8.45 -14.65 10.25
C LYS A 215 -7.04 -14.37 9.75
N LEU A 216 -6.18 -13.98 10.66
CA LEU A 216 -4.75 -13.86 10.41
C LEU A 216 -4.16 -15.25 10.19
N VAL A 217 -3.47 -15.46 9.06
CA VAL A 217 -2.83 -16.75 8.73
C VAL A 217 -1.32 -16.67 8.75
N ARG A 218 -0.73 -15.54 8.39
CA ARG A 218 0.72 -15.31 8.52
C ARG A 218 1.06 -13.83 8.59
N ARG A 219 2.24 -13.57 9.10
CA ARG A 219 2.80 -12.23 9.20
C ARG A 219 4.31 -12.26 9.13
N SER A 220 4.91 -11.17 8.66
CA SER A 220 6.35 -10.94 8.69
C SER A 220 6.68 -9.49 9.01
N LEU A 221 7.96 -9.21 9.18
CA LEU A 221 8.48 -7.86 9.36
C LEU A 221 9.65 -7.64 8.41
N ASN A 222 9.42 -6.84 7.38
CA ASN A 222 10.43 -6.44 6.42
C ASN A 222 11.17 -5.20 6.90
N GLN A 223 12.50 -5.26 6.87
CA GLN A 223 13.35 -4.20 7.41
C GLN A 223 14.50 -3.86 6.46
N ALA A 224 14.75 -2.55 6.36
CA ALA A 224 15.98 -1.95 5.86
C ALA A 224 16.23 -0.67 6.67
N PRO A 225 17.42 -0.05 6.62
CA PRO A 225 17.61 1.25 7.23
C PRO A 225 16.57 2.25 6.75
N PHE A 226 15.86 2.92 7.67
CA PHE A 226 14.76 3.86 7.42
C PHE A 226 13.47 3.26 6.84
N TYR A 227 13.35 1.94 6.78
CA TYR A 227 12.14 1.24 6.35
C TYR A 227 11.80 0.09 7.30
N PHE A 228 10.55 0.08 7.77
CA PHE A 228 10.01 -0.98 8.61
C PHE A 228 8.56 -1.21 8.17
N SER A 229 8.28 -2.40 7.67
CA SER A 229 6.95 -2.77 7.19
C SER A 229 6.51 -4.09 7.80
N ARG A 230 5.40 -4.05 8.54
CA ARG A 230 4.67 -5.23 9.00
C ARG A 230 3.80 -5.68 7.84
N LEU A 231 4.03 -6.89 7.34
CA LEU A 231 3.21 -7.53 6.33
C LEU A 231 2.32 -8.58 6.99
N ILE A 232 1.03 -8.58 6.65
CA ILE A 232 0.03 -9.51 7.21
C ILE A 232 -0.82 -10.06 6.08
N GLU A 233 -1.06 -11.37 6.11
CA GLU A 233 -2.06 -12.05 5.29
C GLU A 233 -3.23 -12.51 6.16
N PHE A 234 -4.42 -12.17 5.70
CA PHE A 234 -5.69 -12.65 6.21
C PHE A 234 -6.38 -13.53 5.19
N ARG A 235 -7.10 -14.54 5.67
CA ARG A 235 -7.99 -15.38 4.87
C ARG A 235 -9.41 -15.32 5.42
N ARG A 236 -10.39 -15.36 4.52
CA ARG A 236 -11.79 -15.46 4.91
C ARG A 236 -12.03 -16.82 5.60
N ASN A 237 -12.83 -16.81 6.66
CA ASN A 237 -13.19 -18.03 7.41
C ASN A 237 -14.06 -18.97 6.60
#